data_298418953e6ec2533fe4904639809faa
#
_entry.id   298418953e6ec2533fe4904639809faa
#
_cell.length_a   1.000
_cell.length_b   1.000
_cell.length_c   1.000
_cell.angle_alpha   90.00
_cell.angle_beta   90.00
_cell.angle_gamma   90.00
#
_symmetry.space_group_name_H-M   'P 1'
#
loop_
_entity.id
_entity.type
_entity.pdbx_description
1 polymer ?
#
loop_
_entity_poly.entity_id
_entity_poly.type
_entity_poly.pdbx_seq_one_letter_code
_entity_poly.pdbx_strand_id
1 'polypeptide(L)'
;MKKIVALTLACALAAGLFLSACSVEKVDPNGGDDGFVSGSDTPAGENTPAATDTGNTGSGGNREVTVYSWGEYIDESLIQEFQDQTGITVNYRTVPSNEELYSLLQQGSISPDVIVPSDYMISQLIEEDWLQPLDYDQIPNFEKIADRFKNLSYDPENLYTVPYTWGTLGIIYNTTMVDAPITSWEAMFSDENAGNVLFIDNSRDAFGMALMYLGYSVNTTNEDEIRQAAALVADAWDRGVYQGKGMDEIFNLMEGDNVAIATYYAGDYLSMYENNENLAYVIPEEGSNWFVDAMCILKNAKNVDEAHEWINFMASTDANLRNMDYIWYASPNEEALEMYPEWYEEQYGEPLDMDLYEIMAAPQEVLDRCEAYLVMPQELRTLYNDLWTELFA
;
A
#
# COMPACT_ATOMS: atom_id res chain seq x y z
N MET A 1 -21.59 -0.75 3.64
CA MET A 1 -21.84 -1.89 4.55
C MET A 1 -21.79 -3.19 3.75
N LYS A 2 -20.59 -3.77 3.61
CA LYS A 2 -20.44 -5.09 2.99
C LYS A 2 -21.06 -6.14 3.91
N LYS A 3 -22.36 -6.42 3.76
CA LYS A 3 -22.95 -7.57 4.45
C LYS A 3 -22.32 -8.83 3.92
N ILE A 4 -21.59 -9.54 4.79
CA ILE A 4 -21.12 -10.90 4.53
C ILE A 4 -22.32 -11.72 4.10
N VAL A 5 -22.46 -11.98 2.81
CA VAL A 5 -23.43 -12.96 2.29
C VAL A 5 -22.90 -14.34 2.65
N ALA A 6 -23.24 -14.81 3.85
CA ALA A 6 -23.01 -16.19 4.24
C ALA A 6 -23.85 -17.09 3.33
N LEU A 7 -23.22 -17.68 2.33
CA LEU A 7 -23.81 -18.73 1.50
C LEU A 7 -24.04 -19.97 2.37
N THR A 8 -25.23 -20.10 2.96
CA THR A 8 -25.64 -21.28 3.71
C THR A 8 -25.89 -22.42 2.72
N LEU A 9 -24.88 -23.22 2.47
CA LEU A 9 -25.05 -24.52 1.81
C LEU A 9 -25.64 -25.51 2.82
N ALA A 10 -26.93 -25.78 2.69
CA ALA A 10 -27.59 -26.81 3.46
C ALA A 10 -27.13 -28.22 3.01
N CYS A 11 -26.22 -28.82 3.78
CA CYS A 11 -25.97 -30.27 3.68
C CYS A 11 -26.68 -31.01 4.82
N ALA A 12 -27.55 -31.89 4.41
CA ALA A 12 -28.36 -32.75 5.28
C ALA A 12 -27.51 -33.75 6.09
N LEU A 13 -27.95 -33.98 7.33
CA LEU A 13 -27.43 -34.93 8.31
C LEU A 13 -27.28 -36.34 7.78
N ALA A 14 -26.18 -37.00 8.13
CA ALA A 14 -26.12 -38.39 8.47
C ALA A 14 -25.23 -38.59 9.70
N ALA A 15 -25.83 -39.02 10.78
CA ALA A 15 -25.18 -39.29 12.06
C ALA A 15 -24.31 -40.56 11.99
N GLY A 16 -23.13 -40.53 12.55
CA GLY A 16 -22.29 -41.68 12.78
C GLY A 16 -21.31 -41.41 13.93
N LEU A 17 -21.67 -41.89 15.11
CA LEU A 17 -20.84 -41.92 16.31
C LEU A 17 -19.60 -42.82 16.09
N PHE A 18 -18.40 -42.27 16.31
CA PHE A 18 -17.26 -43.06 16.82
C PHE A 18 -16.42 -42.24 17.81
N LEU A 19 -16.54 -42.64 19.06
CA LEU A 19 -15.63 -42.30 20.15
C LEU A 19 -14.30 -43.05 19.91
N SER A 20 -13.20 -42.33 19.89
CA SER A 20 -11.91 -42.93 20.23
C SER A 20 -11.02 -41.87 20.91
N ALA A 21 -10.73 -42.15 22.15
CA ALA A 21 -9.79 -41.43 22.98
C ALA A 21 -8.34 -41.73 22.53
N CYS A 22 -7.51 -40.72 22.41
CA CYS A 22 -6.05 -40.90 22.44
C CYS A 22 -5.42 -39.87 23.38
N SER A 23 -4.71 -40.45 24.31
CA SER A 23 -3.94 -39.89 25.40
C SER A 23 -2.75 -39.04 24.92
N VAL A 24 -2.50 -37.97 25.65
CA VAL A 24 -1.30 -37.14 25.57
C VAL A 24 -0.13 -37.87 26.23
N GLU A 25 0.94 -38.07 25.48
CA GLU A 25 2.22 -38.53 26.01
C GLU A 25 3.25 -37.38 25.96
N LYS A 26 3.82 -37.11 27.14
CA LYS A 26 4.90 -36.13 27.34
C LYS A 26 6.21 -36.71 26.83
N VAL A 27 6.97 -35.94 26.05
CA VAL A 27 8.35 -36.22 25.64
C VAL A 27 9.31 -35.40 26.51
N ASP A 28 10.22 -36.09 27.17
CA ASP A 28 11.32 -35.60 27.99
C ASP A 28 12.53 -35.21 27.08
N PRO A 29 13.30 -34.18 27.39
CA PRO A 29 14.45 -33.79 26.59
C PRO A 29 15.77 -34.32 27.23
N ASN A 30 16.34 -35.38 26.68
CA ASN A 30 17.81 -35.63 26.74
C ASN A 30 18.18 -36.98 26.12
N GLY A 31 19.17 -36.96 25.26
CA GLY A 31 19.86 -38.20 24.87
C GLY A 31 20.33 -38.18 23.42
N GLY A 32 21.61 -38.03 23.30
CA GLY A 32 22.42 -37.83 22.12
C GLY A 32 22.82 -39.11 21.37
N ASP A 33 23.40 -38.79 20.29
CA ASP A 33 24.59 -39.33 19.62
C ASP A 33 24.52 -40.67 18.83
N ASP A 34 25.24 -40.59 17.70
CA ASP A 34 25.94 -41.64 16.93
C ASP A 34 25.22 -42.34 15.76
N GLY A 35 25.84 -42.22 14.57
CA GLY A 35 25.96 -43.32 13.66
C GLY A 35 25.83 -43.10 12.17
N PHE A 36 26.91 -42.70 11.53
CA PHE A 36 27.27 -42.91 10.13
C PHE A 36 26.99 -44.34 9.65
N VAL A 37 26.46 -44.54 8.40
CA VAL A 37 27.03 -45.48 7.40
C VAL A 37 26.46 -45.26 6.00
N SER A 38 27.37 -45.25 5.05
CA SER A 38 27.33 -45.26 3.58
C SER A 38 26.83 -46.59 3.00
N GLY A 39 26.30 -46.53 1.77
CA GLY A 39 26.11 -47.73 0.95
C GLY A 39 25.35 -47.53 -0.35
N SER A 40 26.12 -47.40 -1.40
CA SER A 40 25.84 -47.50 -2.83
C SER A 40 25.03 -48.77 -3.21
N ASP A 41 24.22 -48.63 -4.32
CA ASP A 41 24.39 -49.46 -5.54
C ASP A 41 23.24 -49.28 -6.54
N THR A 42 23.62 -48.98 -7.78
CA THR A 42 22.81 -49.04 -9.00
C THR A 42 22.78 -50.48 -9.53
N PRO A 43 21.81 -50.89 -10.36
CA PRO A 43 22.18 -51.06 -11.76
C PRO A 43 21.12 -50.70 -12.84
N ALA A 44 21.66 -50.59 -14.02
CA ALA A 44 21.12 -50.09 -15.29
C ALA A 44 20.32 -51.11 -16.12
N GLY A 45 19.67 -50.56 -17.15
CA GLY A 45 19.25 -51.19 -18.42
C GLY A 45 17.73 -51.18 -18.65
N GLU A 46 17.14 -50.85 -19.78
CA GLU A 46 17.49 -50.96 -21.19
C GLU A 46 16.53 -50.13 -22.07
N ASN A 47 17.07 -49.54 -23.13
CA ASN A 47 16.67 -49.10 -24.45
C ASN A 47 15.23 -49.20 -25.00
N THR A 48 14.76 -48.01 -25.49
CA THR A 48 14.35 -47.55 -26.84
C THR A 48 13.11 -48.14 -27.53
N PRO A 49 12.30 -47.41 -28.36
CA PRO A 49 12.79 -46.50 -29.39
C PRO A 49 12.01 -45.13 -29.57
N ALA A 50 12.64 -44.28 -30.34
CA ALA A 50 12.28 -42.94 -30.78
C ALA A 50 10.94 -42.83 -31.51
N ALA A 51 10.23 -41.75 -31.27
CA ALA A 51 9.26 -41.17 -32.18
C ALA A 51 9.57 -39.67 -32.38
N THR A 52 9.57 -39.31 -33.62
CA THR A 52 9.94 -38.13 -34.34
C THR A 52 9.50 -36.80 -33.74
N ASP A 53 10.48 -35.92 -33.71
CA ASP A 53 10.46 -34.47 -33.59
C ASP A 53 9.50 -33.82 -34.59
N THR A 54 8.52 -33.05 -34.08
CA THR A 54 7.91 -31.96 -34.82
C THR A 54 8.07 -30.72 -33.94
N GLY A 55 8.99 -29.87 -34.37
CA GLY A 55 9.39 -28.66 -33.67
C GLY A 55 8.24 -27.75 -33.24
N ASN A 56 8.21 -27.51 -31.97
CA ASN A 56 7.65 -26.30 -31.37
C ASN A 56 8.73 -25.73 -30.46
N THR A 57 9.48 -24.76 -30.93
CA THR A 57 10.44 -23.99 -30.17
C THR A 57 9.68 -22.98 -29.32
N GLY A 58 9.05 -23.44 -28.23
CA GLY A 58 8.59 -22.61 -27.15
C GLY A 58 9.55 -22.82 -25.98
N SER A 59 10.34 -21.83 -25.67
CA SER A 59 11.16 -21.76 -24.45
C SER A 59 10.22 -21.84 -23.24
N GLY A 60 10.00 -23.02 -22.71
CA GLY A 60 9.18 -23.24 -21.51
C GLY A 60 9.98 -22.98 -20.25
N GLY A 61 10.46 -21.76 -20.01
CA GLY A 61 10.78 -21.27 -18.70
C GLY A 61 9.48 -20.92 -17.98
N ASN A 62 9.37 -21.17 -16.69
CA ASN A 62 8.28 -20.64 -15.89
C ASN A 62 8.31 -19.10 -16.02
N ARG A 63 7.25 -18.52 -16.61
CA ARG A 63 7.09 -17.07 -16.66
C ARG A 63 6.70 -16.60 -15.25
N GLU A 64 7.37 -15.60 -14.73
CA GLU A 64 7.08 -15.05 -13.41
C GLU A 64 7.32 -13.54 -13.37
N VAL A 65 6.67 -12.85 -12.48
CA VAL A 65 6.92 -11.44 -12.15
C VAL A 65 6.96 -11.27 -10.63
N THR A 66 7.92 -10.51 -10.14
CA THR A 66 8.04 -10.17 -8.71
C THR A 66 7.62 -8.73 -8.50
N VAL A 67 6.57 -8.53 -7.69
CA VAL A 67 5.98 -7.22 -7.40
C VAL A 67 6.15 -6.89 -5.93
N TYR A 68 6.62 -5.69 -5.62
CA TYR A 68 6.65 -5.14 -4.26
C TYR A 68 5.73 -3.93 -4.16
N SER A 69 4.87 -3.94 -3.16
CA SER A 69 3.87 -2.90 -2.89
C SER A 69 3.62 -2.77 -1.39
N TRP A 70 2.55 -2.10 -1.01
CA TRP A 70 2.14 -1.89 0.38
C TRP A 70 1.26 -3.04 0.88
N GLY A 71 1.09 -3.16 2.20
CA GLY A 71 0.07 -4.00 2.81
C GLY A 71 -1.34 -3.52 2.48
N GLU A 72 -2.33 -4.41 2.44
CA GLU A 72 -3.75 -4.08 2.19
C GLU A 72 -4.00 -3.19 0.95
N TYR A 73 -3.23 -3.36 -0.13
CA TYR A 73 -3.18 -2.42 -1.25
C TYR A 73 -3.51 -3.04 -2.62
N ILE A 74 -4.10 -4.22 -2.61
CA ILE A 74 -4.59 -4.93 -3.81
C ILE A 74 -5.71 -5.90 -3.46
N ASP A 75 -6.73 -6.00 -4.31
CA ASP A 75 -7.62 -7.16 -4.33
C ASP A 75 -6.83 -8.40 -4.77
N GLU A 76 -6.50 -9.28 -3.83
CA GLU A 76 -5.69 -10.47 -4.09
C GLU A 76 -6.30 -11.40 -5.16
N SER A 77 -7.61 -11.31 -5.41
CA SER A 77 -8.26 -12.08 -6.47
C SER A 77 -7.78 -11.68 -7.88
N LEU A 78 -7.32 -10.43 -8.04
CA LEU A 78 -6.69 -9.94 -9.28
C LEU A 78 -5.37 -10.66 -9.58
N ILE A 79 -4.61 -11.02 -8.55
CA ILE A 79 -3.36 -11.78 -8.70
C ILE A 79 -3.68 -13.14 -9.31
N GLN A 80 -4.68 -13.84 -8.74
CA GLN A 80 -5.06 -15.16 -9.25
C GLN A 80 -5.60 -15.08 -10.68
N GLU A 81 -6.43 -14.07 -10.96
CA GLU A 81 -6.99 -13.85 -12.29
C GLU A 81 -5.90 -13.58 -13.33
N PHE A 82 -4.93 -12.71 -13.04
CA PHE A 82 -3.80 -12.48 -13.92
C PHE A 82 -3.02 -13.77 -14.21
N GLN A 83 -2.76 -14.57 -13.19
CA GLN A 83 -2.08 -15.86 -13.34
C GLN A 83 -2.87 -16.82 -14.23
N ASP A 84 -4.19 -16.88 -14.04
CA ASP A 84 -5.08 -17.77 -14.83
C ASP A 84 -5.17 -17.32 -16.31
N GLN A 85 -5.17 -16.01 -16.57
CA GLN A 85 -5.24 -15.45 -17.92
C GLN A 85 -3.93 -15.57 -18.70
N THR A 86 -2.80 -15.37 -18.02
CA THR A 86 -1.49 -15.20 -18.71
C THR A 86 -0.56 -16.40 -18.54
N GLY A 87 -0.78 -17.23 -17.55
CA GLY A 87 0.14 -18.27 -17.13
C GLY A 87 1.44 -17.74 -16.49
N ILE A 88 1.47 -16.46 -16.10
CA ILE A 88 2.60 -15.84 -15.39
C ILE A 88 2.37 -15.98 -13.88
N THR A 89 3.35 -16.52 -13.17
CA THR A 89 3.32 -16.60 -11.70
C THR A 89 3.65 -15.23 -11.11
N VAL A 90 2.83 -14.72 -10.20
CA VAL A 90 3.07 -13.45 -9.51
C VAL A 90 3.64 -13.72 -8.12
N ASN A 91 4.84 -13.22 -7.88
CA ASN A 91 5.47 -13.20 -6.55
C ASN A 91 5.21 -11.85 -5.88
N TYR A 92 4.02 -11.67 -5.30
CA TYR A 92 3.64 -10.43 -4.62
C TYR A 92 4.24 -10.37 -3.22
N ARG A 93 4.82 -9.23 -2.85
CA ARG A 93 5.46 -8.97 -1.56
C ARG A 93 5.09 -7.58 -1.07
N THR A 94 5.02 -7.42 0.25
CA THR A 94 4.71 -6.13 0.88
C THR A 94 5.88 -5.59 1.67
N VAL A 95 5.95 -4.27 1.74
CA VAL A 95 6.88 -3.49 2.57
C VAL A 95 6.08 -2.38 3.27
N PRO A 96 6.48 -1.94 4.47
CA PRO A 96 5.68 -1.01 5.26
C PRO A 96 5.82 0.47 4.85
N SER A 97 6.89 0.85 4.12
CA SER A 97 7.13 2.25 3.74
C SER A 97 8.06 2.39 2.53
N ASN A 98 8.05 3.57 1.91
CA ASN A 98 9.00 3.94 0.85
C ASN A 98 10.45 3.88 1.32
N GLU A 99 10.72 4.28 2.56
CA GLU A 99 12.05 4.29 3.16
C GLU A 99 12.59 2.87 3.36
N GLU A 100 11.72 1.93 3.79
CA GLU A 100 12.09 0.50 3.91
C GLU A 100 12.33 -0.11 2.54
N LEU A 101 11.44 0.14 1.57
CA LEU A 101 11.63 -0.30 0.18
C LEU A 101 12.99 0.17 -0.36
N TYR A 102 13.28 1.46 -0.23
CA TYR A 102 14.52 2.06 -0.70
C TYR A 102 15.76 1.46 0.00
N SER A 103 15.68 1.30 1.32
CA SER A 103 16.76 0.67 2.11
C SER A 103 17.06 -0.75 1.64
N LEU A 104 16.03 -1.57 1.41
CA LEU A 104 16.18 -2.95 0.92
C LEU A 104 16.77 -3.01 -0.50
N LEU A 105 16.37 -2.08 -1.38
CA LEU A 105 16.95 -1.94 -2.72
C LEU A 105 18.44 -1.57 -2.65
N GLN A 106 18.81 -0.57 -1.86
CA GLN A 106 20.20 -0.15 -1.67
C GLN A 106 21.10 -1.26 -1.13
N GLN A 107 20.59 -2.05 -0.21
CA GLN A 107 21.32 -3.21 0.37
C GLN A 107 21.44 -4.38 -0.63
N GLY A 108 20.68 -4.35 -1.74
CA GLY A 108 20.59 -5.49 -2.66
C GLY A 108 19.91 -6.71 -2.03
N SER A 109 19.12 -6.50 -0.97
CA SER A 109 18.40 -7.57 -0.27
C SER A 109 17.20 -8.08 -1.04
N ILE A 110 16.64 -7.25 -1.93
CA ILE A 110 15.52 -7.56 -2.82
C ILE A 110 15.87 -7.21 -4.27
N SER A 111 15.21 -7.87 -5.21
CA SER A 111 15.36 -7.60 -6.66
C SER A 111 14.01 -7.80 -7.35
N PRO A 112 13.02 -6.93 -7.11
CA PRO A 112 11.72 -6.99 -7.76
C PRO A 112 11.82 -6.61 -9.24
N ASP A 113 10.81 -7.02 -10.02
CA ASP A 113 10.62 -6.54 -11.39
C ASP A 113 9.78 -5.25 -11.38
N VAL A 114 8.69 -5.25 -10.61
CA VAL A 114 7.78 -4.10 -10.43
C VAL A 114 7.77 -3.64 -8.97
N ILE A 115 7.75 -2.33 -8.80
CA ILE A 115 7.51 -1.67 -7.50
C ILE A 115 6.39 -0.63 -7.64
N VAL A 116 5.71 -0.32 -6.54
CA VAL A 116 4.60 0.65 -6.50
C VAL A 116 4.89 1.74 -5.45
N PRO A 117 5.90 2.59 -5.65
CA PRO A 117 6.25 3.65 -4.71
C PRO A 117 5.40 4.91 -4.91
N SER A 118 5.46 5.81 -3.91
CA SER A 118 4.84 7.12 -3.97
C SER A 118 5.67 8.12 -4.79
N ASP A 119 5.04 9.18 -5.23
CA ASP A 119 5.55 10.23 -6.11
C ASP A 119 6.96 10.75 -5.75
N TYR A 120 7.21 11.12 -4.49
CA TYR A 120 8.51 11.63 -4.04
C TYR A 120 9.61 10.56 -4.12
N MET A 121 9.27 9.30 -3.83
CA MET A 121 10.22 8.20 -3.93
C MET A 121 10.51 7.85 -5.40
N ILE A 122 9.50 7.90 -6.27
CA ILE A 122 9.68 7.74 -7.72
C ILE A 122 10.68 8.77 -8.25
N SER A 123 10.50 10.04 -7.88
CA SER A 123 11.42 11.10 -8.25
C SER A 123 12.86 10.79 -7.85
N GLN A 124 13.05 10.32 -6.61
CA GLN A 124 14.38 9.93 -6.12
C GLN A 124 14.97 8.75 -6.91
N LEU A 125 14.15 7.73 -7.17
CA LEU A 125 14.59 6.55 -7.92
C LEU A 125 14.96 6.88 -9.37
N ILE A 126 14.26 7.85 -10.00
CA ILE A 126 14.60 8.35 -11.34
C ILE A 126 15.95 9.10 -11.30
N GLU A 127 16.11 10.04 -10.36
CA GLU A 127 17.36 10.80 -10.20
C GLU A 127 18.59 9.91 -9.97
N GLU A 128 18.40 8.81 -9.25
CA GLU A 128 19.45 7.85 -8.89
C GLU A 128 19.61 6.71 -9.93
N ASP A 129 18.89 6.77 -11.07
CA ASP A 129 18.98 5.81 -12.18
C ASP A 129 18.62 4.35 -11.79
N TRP A 130 17.63 4.20 -10.89
CA TRP A 130 17.12 2.88 -10.45
C TRP A 130 16.05 2.30 -11.37
N LEU A 131 15.35 3.14 -12.16
CA LEU A 131 14.24 2.74 -13.00
C LEU A 131 14.66 2.60 -14.45
N GLN A 132 13.93 1.79 -15.23
CA GLN A 132 14.04 1.75 -16.67
C GLN A 132 12.81 2.36 -17.35
N PRO A 133 12.95 2.98 -18.51
CA PRO A 133 11.81 3.48 -19.28
C PRO A 133 10.84 2.35 -19.62
N LEU A 134 9.54 2.65 -19.56
CA LEU A 134 8.47 1.75 -19.95
C LEU A 134 8.28 1.74 -21.47
N ASP A 135 7.91 0.58 -22.00
CA ASP A 135 7.43 0.42 -23.36
C ASP A 135 5.89 0.51 -23.37
N TYR A 136 5.36 1.70 -23.61
CA TYR A 136 3.91 1.95 -23.60
C TYR A 136 3.16 1.25 -24.72
N ASP A 137 3.81 0.75 -25.77
CA ASP A 137 3.19 -0.11 -26.77
C ASP A 137 2.73 -1.45 -26.15
N GLN A 138 3.36 -1.86 -25.04
CA GLN A 138 2.97 -3.02 -24.24
C GLN A 138 1.94 -2.70 -23.15
N ILE A 139 1.63 -1.42 -22.92
CA ILE A 139 0.69 -0.96 -21.88
C ILE A 139 -0.45 -0.13 -22.51
N PRO A 140 -1.26 -0.70 -23.40
CA PRO A 140 -2.33 0.05 -24.07
C PRO A 140 -3.37 0.64 -23.09
N ASN A 141 -3.56 0.05 -21.91
CA ASN A 141 -4.46 0.59 -20.89
C ASN A 141 -3.97 1.92 -20.26
N PHE A 142 -2.72 2.34 -20.52
CA PHE A 142 -2.25 3.67 -20.12
C PHE A 142 -3.07 4.81 -20.75
N GLU A 143 -3.68 4.59 -21.91
CA GLU A 143 -4.59 5.56 -22.53
C GLU A 143 -5.78 5.92 -21.63
N LYS A 144 -6.21 5.01 -20.75
CA LYS A 144 -7.32 5.18 -19.83
C LYS A 144 -6.98 6.02 -18.59
N ILE A 145 -5.71 6.25 -18.32
CA ILE A 145 -5.27 7.13 -17.24
C ILE A 145 -5.68 8.57 -17.58
N ALA A 146 -6.37 9.24 -16.63
CA ALA A 146 -6.81 10.60 -16.81
C ALA A 146 -5.64 11.56 -17.02
N ASP A 147 -5.82 12.59 -17.86
CA ASP A 147 -4.75 13.52 -18.23
C ASP A 147 -4.15 14.25 -17.03
N ARG A 148 -4.92 14.48 -15.97
CA ARG A 148 -4.44 15.10 -14.72
C ARG A 148 -3.39 14.27 -13.97
N PHE A 149 -3.28 12.95 -14.25
CA PHE A 149 -2.29 12.04 -13.67
C PHE A 149 -1.13 11.73 -14.61
N LYS A 150 -1.10 12.37 -15.78
CA LYS A 150 0.02 12.28 -16.73
C LYS A 150 0.93 13.48 -16.61
N ASN A 151 2.20 13.31 -16.93
CA ASN A 151 3.22 14.37 -16.90
C ASN A 151 3.35 15.07 -15.54
N LEU A 152 3.17 14.31 -14.46
CA LEU A 152 3.32 14.84 -13.11
C LEU A 152 4.78 15.17 -12.82
N SER A 153 5.02 16.01 -11.81
CA SER A 153 6.35 16.55 -11.48
C SER A 153 7.42 15.48 -11.22
N TYR A 154 7.02 14.32 -10.77
CA TYR A 154 7.94 13.19 -10.52
C TYR A 154 8.37 12.46 -11.79
N ASP A 155 7.57 12.48 -12.86
CA ASP A 155 7.88 11.87 -14.17
C ASP A 155 7.29 12.74 -15.32
N PRO A 156 7.84 13.93 -15.56
CA PRO A 156 7.21 14.93 -16.43
C PRO A 156 7.14 14.55 -17.92
N GLU A 157 7.84 13.52 -18.33
CA GLU A 157 7.80 12.98 -19.71
C GLU A 157 7.03 11.65 -19.80
N ASN A 158 6.47 11.15 -18.70
CA ASN A 158 5.86 9.82 -18.57
C ASN A 158 6.76 8.72 -19.15
N LEU A 159 8.01 8.65 -18.70
CA LEU A 159 8.95 7.64 -19.19
C LEU A 159 8.98 6.39 -18.33
N TYR A 160 8.66 6.49 -17.03
CA TYR A 160 8.98 5.47 -16.05
C TYR A 160 7.78 4.91 -15.30
N THR A 161 6.59 5.55 -15.40
CA THR A 161 5.50 5.29 -14.46
C THR A 161 4.15 5.07 -15.11
N VAL A 162 3.36 4.16 -14.54
CA VAL A 162 1.90 4.09 -14.75
C VAL A 162 1.23 4.34 -13.40
N PRO A 163 0.48 5.44 -13.22
CA PRO A 163 -0.27 5.70 -12.00
C PRO A 163 -1.16 4.53 -11.60
N TYR A 164 -1.14 4.20 -10.32
CA TYR A 164 -1.84 3.04 -9.75
C TYR A 164 -3.04 3.45 -8.91
N THR A 165 -2.82 4.28 -7.91
CA THR A 165 -3.84 4.86 -7.05
C THR A 165 -3.45 6.28 -6.66
N TRP A 166 -4.42 7.02 -6.10
CA TRP A 166 -4.15 8.30 -5.48
C TRP A 166 -5.04 8.51 -4.26
N GLY A 167 -4.63 9.38 -3.37
CA GLY A 167 -5.36 9.65 -2.15
C GLY A 167 -4.86 10.90 -1.42
N THR A 168 -5.40 11.10 -0.22
CA THR A 168 -5.06 12.22 0.65
C THR A 168 -4.69 11.74 2.04
N LEU A 169 -3.80 12.47 2.70
CA LEU A 169 -3.53 12.34 4.12
C LEU A 169 -4.56 13.18 4.89
N GLY A 170 -5.00 12.72 6.07
CA GLY A 170 -5.91 13.49 6.91
C GLY A 170 -5.90 13.04 8.36
N ILE A 171 -6.87 13.54 9.10
CA ILE A 171 -7.10 13.13 10.49
C ILE A 171 -8.29 12.18 10.53
N ILE A 172 -8.07 11.00 11.11
CA ILE A 172 -9.12 10.06 11.50
C ILE A 172 -9.41 10.28 12.97
N TYR A 173 -10.69 10.40 13.34
CA TYR A 173 -11.06 10.54 14.73
C TYR A 173 -12.33 9.78 15.06
N ASN A 174 -12.42 9.30 16.31
CA ASN A 174 -13.60 8.63 16.82
C ASN A 174 -14.56 9.66 17.40
N THR A 175 -15.72 9.82 16.76
CA THR A 175 -16.75 10.81 17.12
C THR A 175 -17.36 10.62 18.50
N THR A 176 -17.18 9.45 19.10
CA THR A 176 -17.65 9.14 20.47
C THR A 176 -16.61 9.45 21.55
N MET A 177 -15.36 9.73 21.14
CA MET A 177 -14.22 9.97 22.04
C MET A 177 -13.73 11.41 22.01
N VAL A 178 -14.21 12.25 21.08
CA VAL A 178 -13.91 13.68 20.98
C VAL A 178 -15.14 14.50 21.27
N ASP A 179 -14.96 15.70 21.89
CA ASP A 179 -16.09 16.57 22.29
C ASP A 179 -16.72 17.34 21.12
N ALA A 180 -15.98 17.52 20.01
CA ALA A 180 -16.42 18.28 18.83
C ALA A 180 -15.74 17.75 17.56
N PRO A 181 -16.32 18.01 16.37
CA PRO A 181 -15.66 17.69 15.09
C PRO A 181 -14.30 18.38 14.98
N ILE A 182 -13.31 17.61 14.50
CA ILE A 182 -11.96 18.10 14.25
C ILE A 182 -11.92 18.77 12.87
N THR A 183 -11.25 19.93 12.75
CA THR A 183 -11.10 20.67 11.49
C THR A 183 -9.68 21.18 11.24
N SER A 184 -8.76 20.99 12.18
CA SER A 184 -7.40 21.53 12.15
C SER A 184 -6.37 20.51 12.61
N TRP A 185 -5.15 20.61 12.08
CA TRP A 185 -3.99 19.87 12.55
C TRP A 185 -3.64 20.17 14.03
N GLU A 186 -4.19 21.26 14.62
CA GLU A 186 -4.06 21.55 16.05
C GLU A 186 -4.40 20.33 16.92
N ALA A 187 -5.38 19.53 16.51
CA ALA A 187 -5.82 18.34 17.24
C ALA A 187 -4.68 17.33 17.48
N MET A 188 -3.70 17.28 16.60
CA MET A 188 -2.54 16.39 16.72
C MET A 188 -1.50 16.87 17.72
N PHE A 189 -1.59 18.14 18.19
CA PHE A 189 -0.59 18.77 19.06
C PHE A 189 -1.17 19.31 20.36
N SER A 190 -2.50 19.23 20.52
CA SER A 190 -3.21 19.83 21.65
C SER A 190 -3.14 18.96 22.93
N ASP A 191 -2.94 19.60 24.10
CA ASP A 191 -3.03 18.95 25.40
C ASP A 191 -4.44 18.40 25.70
N GLU A 192 -5.48 18.92 25.03
CA GLU A 192 -6.86 18.44 25.20
C GLU A 192 -6.99 16.97 24.78
N ASN A 193 -6.15 16.52 23.85
CA ASN A 193 -6.15 15.17 23.33
C ASN A 193 -5.03 14.29 23.91
N ALA A 194 -4.31 14.78 24.94
CA ALA A 194 -3.13 14.10 25.48
C ALA A 194 -3.42 12.66 25.89
N GLY A 195 -2.55 11.75 25.42
CA GLY A 195 -2.64 10.30 25.66
C GLY A 195 -3.68 9.56 24.80
N ASN A 196 -4.37 10.25 23.88
CA ASN A 196 -5.39 9.67 23.01
C ASN A 196 -5.09 9.87 21.50
N VAL A 197 -3.89 10.30 21.16
CA VAL A 197 -3.45 10.53 19.78
C VAL A 197 -2.44 9.45 19.37
N LEU A 198 -2.65 8.80 18.23
CA LEU A 198 -1.65 7.95 17.59
C LEU A 198 -0.87 8.77 16.56
N PHE A 199 0.45 8.74 16.68
CA PHE A 199 1.34 9.44 15.78
C PHE A 199 1.72 8.55 14.58
N ILE A 200 1.78 9.13 13.39
CA ILE A 200 2.18 8.40 12.18
C ILE A 200 3.69 8.12 12.20
N ASP A 201 4.09 6.86 11.94
CA ASP A 201 5.50 6.45 11.88
C ASP A 201 6.10 6.63 10.47
N ASN A 202 5.88 7.80 9.91
CA ASN A 202 6.43 8.25 8.63
C ASN A 202 6.94 9.69 8.80
N SER A 203 8.25 9.89 8.64
CA SER A 203 8.89 11.19 8.89
C SER A 203 8.40 12.30 7.95
N ARG A 204 8.10 11.94 6.68
CA ARG A 204 7.65 12.89 5.68
C ARG A 204 6.28 13.44 6.01
N ASP A 205 5.33 12.57 6.37
CA ASP A 205 3.96 12.94 6.74
C ASP A 205 3.93 13.63 8.11
N ALA A 206 4.69 13.09 9.08
CA ALA A 206 4.77 13.62 10.42
C ALA A 206 5.26 15.09 10.46
N PHE A 207 6.33 15.39 9.75
CA PHE A 207 6.80 16.78 9.65
C PHE A 207 5.97 17.60 8.68
N GLY A 208 5.37 16.97 7.64
CA GLY A 208 4.45 17.61 6.71
C GLY A 208 3.24 18.21 7.40
N MET A 209 2.55 17.45 8.26
CA MET A 209 1.40 17.97 9.03
C MET A 209 1.80 19.08 10.00
N ALA A 210 2.99 18.98 10.62
CA ALA A 210 3.49 20.02 11.50
C ALA A 210 3.87 21.30 10.75
N LEU A 211 4.43 21.19 9.55
CA LEU A 211 4.71 22.33 8.67
C LEU A 211 3.40 23.04 8.28
N MET A 212 2.39 22.29 7.83
CA MET A 212 1.09 22.87 7.45
C MET A 212 0.42 23.57 8.64
N TYR A 213 0.41 22.95 9.81
CA TYR A 213 -0.10 23.60 11.02
C TYR A 213 0.60 24.92 11.35
N LEU A 214 1.93 25.00 11.11
CA LEU A 214 2.70 26.22 11.26
C LEU A 214 2.52 27.23 10.09
N GLY A 215 1.74 26.89 9.06
CA GLY A 215 1.51 27.73 7.88
C GLY A 215 2.64 27.71 6.86
N TYR A 216 3.47 26.66 6.89
CA TYR A 216 4.56 26.43 5.92
C TYR A 216 4.14 25.40 4.85
N SER A 217 4.76 25.50 3.67
CA SER A 217 4.62 24.45 2.64
C SER A 217 5.28 23.15 3.09
N VAL A 218 4.66 22.01 2.77
CA VAL A 218 5.27 20.68 2.97
C VAL A 218 6.54 20.48 2.14
N ASN A 219 6.74 21.32 1.14
CA ASN A 219 7.89 21.32 0.24
C ASN A 219 8.92 22.43 0.56
N THR A 220 8.83 23.02 1.75
CA THR A 220 9.81 24.03 2.14
C THR A 220 11.25 23.49 2.08
N THR A 221 12.15 24.31 1.59
CA THR A 221 13.59 24.04 1.61
C THR A 221 14.31 24.87 2.69
N ASN A 222 13.56 25.55 3.54
CA ASN A 222 14.08 26.34 4.64
C ASN A 222 14.31 25.43 5.87
N GLU A 223 15.58 25.17 6.20
CA GLU A 223 15.94 24.32 7.35
C GLU A 223 15.35 24.81 8.69
N ASP A 224 15.20 26.13 8.88
CA ASP A 224 14.65 26.66 10.13
C ASP A 224 13.16 26.31 10.27
N GLU A 225 12.38 26.27 9.18
CA GLU A 225 10.97 25.85 9.17
C GLU A 225 10.85 24.35 9.47
N ILE A 226 11.71 23.53 8.85
CA ILE A 226 11.78 22.08 9.11
C ILE A 226 12.11 21.79 10.58
N ARG A 227 13.09 22.52 11.16
CA ARG A 227 13.45 22.40 12.58
C ARG A 227 12.33 22.87 13.51
N GLN A 228 11.56 23.88 13.13
CA GLN A 228 10.38 24.30 13.89
C GLN A 228 9.31 23.22 13.91
N ALA A 229 9.03 22.60 12.75
CA ALA A 229 8.10 21.48 12.67
C ALA A 229 8.53 20.29 13.54
N ALA A 230 9.80 19.89 13.46
CA ALA A 230 10.36 18.83 14.29
C ALA A 230 10.29 19.17 15.78
N ALA A 231 10.57 20.43 16.16
CA ALA A 231 10.47 20.89 17.56
C ALA A 231 9.03 20.87 18.09
N LEU A 232 8.04 21.19 17.26
CA LEU A 232 6.62 21.09 17.61
C LEU A 232 6.22 19.64 17.89
N VAL A 233 6.65 18.70 17.05
CA VAL A 233 6.42 17.27 17.25
C VAL A 233 7.10 16.79 18.54
N ALA A 234 8.37 17.15 18.76
CA ALA A 234 9.11 16.79 19.96
C ALA A 234 8.43 17.31 21.25
N ASP A 235 7.98 18.57 21.24
CA ASP A 235 7.26 19.17 22.37
C ASP A 235 5.96 18.42 22.68
N ALA A 236 5.20 18.02 21.64
CA ALA A 236 3.99 17.23 21.83
C ALA A 236 4.28 15.82 22.39
N TRP A 237 5.38 15.18 21.98
CA TRP A 237 5.86 13.93 22.58
C TRP A 237 6.21 14.10 24.07
N ASP A 238 6.98 15.14 24.40
CA ASP A 238 7.41 15.44 25.77
C ASP A 238 6.22 15.73 26.70
N ARG A 239 5.18 16.37 26.17
CA ARG A 239 3.93 16.63 26.90
C ARG A 239 3.01 15.40 27.02
N GLY A 240 3.34 14.30 26.34
CA GLY A 240 2.56 13.07 26.37
C GLY A 240 1.25 13.16 25.57
N VAL A 241 1.21 13.96 24.51
CA VAL A 241 0.06 14.05 23.60
C VAL A 241 -0.16 12.70 22.91
N TYR A 242 0.92 12.10 22.45
CA TYR A 242 0.86 10.82 21.74
C TYR A 242 0.94 9.63 22.69
N GLN A 243 0.07 8.65 22.51
CA GLN A 243 0.16 7.37 23.23
C GLN A 243 1.15 6.38 22.60
N GLY A 244 1.54 6.62 21.37
CA GLY A 244 2.46 5.80 20.59
C GLY A 244 2.55 6.27 19.15
N LYS A 245 3.32 5.54 18.35
CA LYS A 245 3.40 5.72 16.91
C LYS A 245 3.19 4.38 16.20
N GLY A 246 2.74 4.41 14.95
CA GLY A 246 2.53 3.22 14.15
C GLY A 246 2.15 3.55 12.71
N MET A 247 2.13 2.50 11.91
CA MET A 247 1.55 2.49 10.56
C MET A 247 0.32 1.57 10.60
N ASP A 248 0.39 0.35 10.11
CA ASP A 248 -0.76 -0.57 10.01
C ASP A 248 -1.39 -0.94 11.38
N GLU A 249 -0.71 -0.69 12.49
CA GLU A 249 -1.28 -0.85 13.83
C GLU A 249 -2.51 0.05 14.07
N ILE A 250 -2.65 1.13 13.29
CA ILE A 250 -3.78 2.06 13.37
C ILE A 250 -5.11 1.35 13.18
N PHE A 251 -5.21 0.37 12.27
CA PHE A 251 -6.44 -0.38 12.00
C PHE A 251 -7.01 -0.97 13.29
N ASN A 252 -6.21 -1.77 13.99
CA ASN A 252 -6.65 -2.40 15.23
C ASN A 252 -6.96 -1.40 16.35
N LEU A 253 -6.26 -0.26 16.39
CA LEU A 253 -6.43 0.74 17.43
C LEU A 253 -7.68 1.58 17.22
N MET A 254 -7.94 2.03 15.98
CA MET A 254 -9.10 2.85 15.64
C MET A 254 -10.39 2.02 15.58
N GLU A 255 -10.36 0.84 14.97
CA GLU A 255 -11.51 -0.06 14.91
C GLU A 255 -11.93 -0.55 16.31
N GLY A 256 -10.98 -0.71 17.21
CA GLY A 256 -11.21 -1.16 18.58
C GLY A 256 -11.50 -0.08 19.61
N ASP A 257 -11.72 1.19 19.21
CA ASP A 257 -11.94 2.35 20.11
C ASP A 257 -10.80 2.54 21.14
N ASN A 258 -9.55 2.20 20.76
CA ASN A 258 -8.39 2.28 21.68
C ASN A 258 -7.61 3.59 21.56
N VAL A 259 -7.89 4.39 20.53
CA VAL A 259 -7.31 5.71 20.27
C VAL A 259 -8.39 6.64 19.74
N ALA A 260 -8.34 7.91 20.12
CA ALA A 260 -9.37 8.87 19.74
C ALA A 260 -9.05 9.56 18.40
N ILE A 261 -7.78 9.80 18.11
CA ILE A 261 -7.33 10.60 16.97
C ILE A 261 -6.07 9.96 16.38
N ALA A 262 -5.98 9.93 15.06
CA ALA A 262 -4.77 9.51 14.35
C ALA A 262 -4.63 10.29 13.05
N THR A 263 -3.42 10.38 12.52
CA THR A 263 -3.15 10.84 11.16
C THR A 263 -2.96 9.62 10.27
N TYR A 264 -3.75 9.50 9.20
CA TYR A 264 -3.58 8.43 8.22
C TYR A 264 -4.28 8.76 6.88
N TYR A 265 -4.29 7.80 5.97
CA TYR A 265 -4.75 8.01 4.59
C TYR A 265 -6.25 7.75 4.42
N ALA A 266 -6.85 8.43 3.44
CA ALA A 266 -8.30 8.39 3.18
C ALA A 266 -8.84 6.98 2.88
N GLY A 267 -8.13 6.19 2.07
CA GLY A 267 -8.56 4.83 1.73
C GLY A 267 -8.56 3.90 2.93
N ASP A 268 -7.51 3.96 3.74
CA ASP A 268 -7.43 3.16 4.97
C ASP A 268 -8.50 3.56 5.98
N TYR A 269 -8.83 4.87 6.09
CA TYR A 269 -9.99 5.31 6.88
C TYR A 269 -11.27 4.63 6.41
N LEU A 270 -11.53 4.59 5.10
CA LEU A 270 -12.76 3.98 4.57
C LEU A 270 -12.81 2.47 4.86
N SER A 271 -11.68 1.78 4.78
CA SER A 271 -11.56 0.38 5.19
C SER A 271 -11.84 0.19 6.68
N MET A 272 -11.32 1.07 7.56
CA MET A 272 -11.59 1.04 9.00
C MET A 272 -13.05 1.41 9.31
N TYR A 273 -13.65 2.34 8.55
CA TYR A 273 -15.04 2.76 8.72
C TYR A 273 -16.03 1.61 8.52
N GLU A 274 -15.74 0.65 7.65
CA GLU A 274 -16.55 -0.57 7.48
C GLU A 274 -16.69 -1.36 8.79
N ASN A 275 -15.69 -1.32 9.66
CA ASN A 275 -15.64 -2.04 10.93
C ASN A 275 -16.04 -1.17 12.13
N ASN A 276 -15.91 0.16 12.02
CA ASN A 276 -16.27 1.11 13.07
C ASN A 276 -16.89 2.39 12.49
N GLU A 277 -18.20 2.45 12.38
CA GLU A 277 -18.97 3.61 11.86
C GLU A 277 -18.89 4.86 12.79
N ASN A 278 -18.25 4.77 13.96
CA ASN A 278 -17.99 5.94 14.81
C ASN A 278 -16.78 6.76 14.34
N LEU A 279 -16.01 6.26 13.38
CA LEU A 279 -14.87 6.99 12.85
C LEU A 279 -15.33 8.06 11.87
N ALA A 280 -14.61 9.17 11.85
CA ALA A 280 -14.75 10.24 10.86
C ALA A 280 -13.39 10.64 10.32
N TYR A 281 -13.38 11.18 9.11
CA TYR A 281 -12.18 11.65 8.44
C TYR A 281 -12.31 13.12 8.08
N VAL A 282 -11.21 13.85 8.20
CA VAL A 282 -11.15 15.25 7.77
C VAL A 282 -9.80 15.59 7.14
N ILE A 283 -9.85 16.31 6.03
CA ILE A 283 -8.72 17.06 5.50
C ILE A 283 -8.75 18.44 6.17
N PRO A 284 -7.78 18.78 7.04
CA PRO A 284 -7.77 20.02 7.81
C PRO A 284 -7.88 21.30 6.97
N GLU A 285 -8.33 22.38 7.59
CA GLU A 285 -8.50 23.68 6.92
C GLU A 285 -7.18 24.26 6.42
N GLU A 286 -6.06 23.93 7.08
CA GLU A 286 -4.70 24.33 6.69
C GLU A 286 -4.22 23.64 5.40
N GLY A 287 -4.94 22.63 4.94
CA GLY A 287 -4.58 21.77 3.82
C GLY A 287 -3.94 20.46 4.27
N SER A 288 -3.54 19.64 3.31
CA SER A 288 -2.89 18.36 3.55
C SER A 288 -1.99 17.94 2.39
N ASN A 289 -1.41 16.76 2.50
CA ASN A 289 -0.76 16.08 1.38
C ASN A 289 -1.81 15.33 0.54
N TRP A 290 -1.69 15.41 -0.77
CA TRP A 290 -2.26 14.44 -1.69
C TRP A 290 -1.11 13.74 -2.44
N PHE A 291 -1.27 12.48 -2.79
CA PHE A 291 -0.21 11.67 -3.37
C PHE A 291 -0.71 10.81 -4.52
N VAL A 292 0.21 10.38 -5.36
CA VAL A 292 0.00 9.38 -6.41
C VAL A 292 1.04 8.29 -6.23
N ASP A 293 0.55 7.06 -6.09
CA ASP A 293 1.42 5.89 -6.18
C ASP A 293 1.40 5.36 -7.61
N ALA A 294 2.56 4.93 -8.11
CA ALA A 294 2.65 4.47 -9.48
C ALA A 294 3.51 3.22 -9.63
N MET A 295 3.13 2.39 -10.58
CA MET A 295 3.89 1.19 -10.95
C MET A 295 5.10 1.56 -11.78
N CYS A 296 6.27 1.05 -11.37
CA CYS A 296 7.56 1.26 -12.03
C CYS A 296 8.27 -0.07 -12.26
N ILE A 297 9.10 -0.16 -13.28
CA ILE A 297 9.98 -1.31 -13.52
C ILE A 297 11.42 -0.93 -13.13
N LEU A 298 12.05 -1.76 -12.28
CA LEU A 298 13.43 -1.55 -11.88
C LEU A 298 14.39 -1.79 -13.06
N LYS A 299 15.47 -1.03 -13.11
CA LYS A 299 16.50 -1.12 -14.15
C LYS A 299 17.16 -2.50 -14.26
N ASN A 300 17.21 -3.24 -13.15
CA ASN A 300 17.77 -4.59 -13.07
C ASN A 300 16.72 -5.69 -13.06
N ALA A 301 15.46 -5.37 -13.40
CA ALA A 301 14.39 -6.35 -13.53
C ALA A 301 14.77 -7.46 -14.51
N LYS A 302 14.37 -8.69 -14.19
CA LYS A 302 14.71 -9.87 -15.00
C LYS A 302 13.58 -10.27 -15.92
N ASN A 303 12.34 -9.96 -15.54
CA ASN A 303 11.12 -10.38 -16.20
C ASN A 303 10.36 -9.14 -16.73
N VAL A 304 11.03 -8.40 -17.63
CA VAL A 304 10.57 -7.07 -18.11
C VAL A 304 9.28 -7.17 -18.92
N ASP A 305 9.15 -8.19 -19.78
CA ASP A 305 7.94 -8.39 -20.58
C ASP A 305 6.75 -8.76 -19.68
N GLU A 306 6.96 -9.63 -18.69
CA GLU A 306 5.97 -10.02 -17.69
C GLU A 306 5.57 -8.83 -16.80
N ALA A 307 6.52 -7.96 -16.49
CA ALA A 307 6.26 -6.73 -15.74
C ALA A 307 5.34 -5.77 -16.52
N HIS A 308 5.54 -5.60 -17.82
CA HIS A 308 4.66 -4.81 -18.67
C HIS A 308 3.25 -5.42 -18.76
N GLU A 309 3.14 -6.76 -18.90
CA GLU A 309 1.85 -7.45 -18.90
C GLU A 309 1.11 -7.24 -17.57
N TRP A 310 1.80 -7.31 -16.43
CA TRP A 310 1.24 -7.02 -15.10
C TRP A 310 0.74 -5.58 -15.00
N ILE A 311 1.58 -4.61 -15.34
CA ILE A 311 1.22 -3.19 -15.31
C ILE A 311 0.01 -2.90 -16.21
N ASN A 312 -0.01 -3.46 -17.42
CA ASN A 312 -1.13 -3.29 -18.33
C ASN A 312 -2.44 -3.91 -17.77
N PHE A 313 -2.36 -5.09 -17.14
CA PHE A 313 -3.50 -5.72 -16.50
C PHE A 313 -4.05 -4.85 -15.37
N MET A 314 -3.19 -4.38 -14.46
CA MET A 314 -3.58 -3.54 -13.34
C MET A 314 -4.10 -2.15 -13.77
N ALA A 315 -3.70 -1.64 -14.93
CA ALA A 315 -4.22 -0.40 -15.51
C ALA A 315 -5.58 -0.57 -16.22
N SER A 316 -6.13 -1.79 -16.32
CA SER A 316 -7.42 -2.03 -16.95
C SER A 316 -8.59 -1.49 -16.12
N THR A 317 -9.71 -1.15 -16.76
CA THR A 317 -10.90 -0.62 -16.07
C THR A 317 -11.47 -1.62 -15.06
N ASP A 318 -11.56 -2.91 -15.43
CA ASP A 318 -12.07 -3.96 -14.55
C ASP A 318 -11.20 -4.14 -13.29
N ALA A 319 -9.88 -4.22 -13.46
CA ALA A 319 -8.96 -4.32 -12.33
C ALA A 319 -9.05 -3.09 -11.41
N ASN A 320 -9.17 -1.89 -11.99
CA ASN A 320 -9.32 -0.66 -11.21
C ASN A 320 -10.64 -0.60 -10.43
N LEU A 321 -11.78 -0.96 -11.05
CA LEU A 321 -13.08 -1.00 -10.37
C LEU A 321 -13.03 -1.91 -9.13
N ARG A 322 -12.52 -3.12 -9.30
CA ARG A 322 -12.42 -4.10 -8.22
C ARG A 322 -11.41 -3.69 -7.16
N ASN A 323 -10.29 -3.11 -7.60
CA ASN A 323 -9.28 -2.64 -6.67
C ASN A 323 -9.78 -1.45 -5.84
N MET A 324 -10.44 -0.46 -6.46
CA MET A 324 -11.10 0.66 -5.76
C MET A 324 -12.08 0.15 -4.70
N ASP A 325 -12.90 -0.84 -5.05
CA ASP A 325 -13.87 -1.43 -4.14
C ASP A 325 -13.24 -2.17 -2.95
N TYR A 326 -12.07 -2.78 -3.19
CA TYR A 326 -11.38 -3.55 -2.16
C TYR A 326 -10.55 -2.68 -1.22
N ILE A 327 -9.73 -1.77 -1.81
CA ILE A 327 -8.77 -0.96 -1.04
C ILE A 327 -9.27 0.44 -0.69
N TRP A 328 -10.42 0.87 -1.23
CA TRP A 328 -10.99 2.20 -1.04
C TRP A 328 -10.09 3.38 -1.45
N TYR A 329 -9.16 3.17 -2.37
CA TYR A 329 -8.36 4.24 -2.96
C TYR A 329 -8.86 4.61 -4.35
N ALA A 330 -8.86 5.91 -4.65
CA ALA A 330 -9.30 6.38 -5.95
C ALA A 330 -8.37 5.94 -7.08
N SER A 331 -8.95 5.54 -8.20
CA SER A 331 -8.22 5.16 -9.39
C SER A 331 -7.81 6.39 -10.21
N PRO A 332 -6.63 6.38 -10.83
CA PRO A 332 -6.27 7.31 -11.89
C PRO A 332 -6.91 6.96 -13.24
N ASN A 333 -7.54 5.79 -13.40
CA ASN A 333 -8.27 5.39 -14.59
C ASN A 333 -9.62 6.11 -14.61
N GLU A 334 -9.79 7.05 -15.57
CA GLU A 334 -10.96 7.92 -15.65
C GLU A 334 -12.25 7.14 -15.88
N GLU A 335 -12.21 6.12 -16.76
CA GLU A 335 -13.37 5.27 -17.05
C GLU A 335 -13.82 4.49 -15.81
N ALA A 336 -12.87 3.94 -15.04
CA ALA A 336 -13.19 3.22 -13.80
C ALA A 336 -13.80 4.16 -12.75
N LEU A 337 -13.23 5.35 -12.58
CA LEU A 337 -13.70 6.32 -11.59
C LEU A 337 -15.12 6.80 -11.91
N GLU A 338 -15.42 7.06 -13.20
CA GLU A 338 -16.76 7.45 -13.65
C GLU A 338 -17.79 6.33 -13.51
N MET A 339 -17.39 5.09 -13.77
CA MET A 339 -18.28 3.93 -13.70
C MET A 339 -18.54 3.43 -12.28
N TYR A 340 -17.68 3.75 -11.33
CA TYR A 340 -17.69 3.11 -10.01
C TYR A 340 -19.02 3.24 -9.26
N PRO A 341 -19.74 4.39 -9.23
CA PRO A 341 -21.01 4.46 -8.52
C PRO A 341 -22.10 3.52 -9.09
N GLU A 342 -22.20 3.40 -10.41
CA GLU A 342 -23.16 2.50 -11.07
C GLU A 342 -22.72 1.03 -10.89
N TRP A 343 -21.43 0.75 -11.04
CA TRP A 343 -20.85 -0.57 -10.82
C TRP A 343 -21.09 -1.05 -9.38
N TYR A 344 -20.91 -0.16 -8.37
CA TYR A 344 -21.17 -0.45 -6.96
C TYR A 344 -22.64 -0.82 -6.72
N GLU A 345 -23.59 -0.04 -7.27
CA GLU A 345 -25.03 -0.33 -7.15
C GLU A 345 -25.37 -1.68 -7.80
N GLU A 346 -24.75 -2.02 -8.93
CA GLU A 346 -24.94 -3.32 -9.59
C GLU A 346 -24.41 -4.49 -8.75
N GLN A 347 -23.28 -4.32 -8.07
CA GLN A 347 -22.67 -5.37 -7.24
C GLN A 347 -23.44 -5.62 -5.93
N TYR A 348 -23.89 -4.54 -5.27
CA TYR A 348 -24.42 -4.61 -3.91
C TYR A 348 -25.94 -4.39 -3.83
N GLY A 349 -26.58 -3.88 -4.89
CA GLY A 349 -28.02 -3.63 -4.93
C GLY A 349 -28.46 -2.40 -4.11
N GLU A 350 -27.51 -1.58 -3.69
CA GLU A 350 -27.72 -0.31 -2.97
C GLU A 350 -26.78 0.75 -3.54
N PRO A 351 -27.19 2.03 -3.58
CA PRO A 351 -26.36 3.09 -4.12
C PRO A 351 -25.13 3.32 -3.23
N LEU A 352 -24.01 3.71 -3.87
CA LEU A 352 -22.80 4.15 -3.18
C LEU A 352 -23.12 5.39 -2.33
N ASP A 353 -22.59 5.43 -1.10
CA ASP A 353 -22.62 6.63 -0.27
C ASP A 353 -21.68 7.69 -0.85
N MET A 354 -22.26 8.79 -1.31
CA MET A 354 -21.49 9.85 -1.98
C MET A 354 -20.59 10.64 -1.04
N ASP A 355 -20.89 10.69 0.26
CA ASP A 355 -20.01 11.33 1.24
C ASP A 355 -18.72 10.49 1.40
N LEU A 356 -18.84 9.15 1.41
CA LEU A 356 -17.67 8.25 1.43
C LEU A 356 -16.91 8.29 0.10
N TYR A 357 -17.64 8.38 -1.03
CA TYR A 357 -17.00 8.53 -2.33
C TYR A 357 -16.18 9.82 -2.45
N GLU A 358 -16.66 10.95 -1.92
CA GLU A 358 -15.91 12.22 -1.91
C GLU A 358 -14.69 12.18 -0.97
N ILE A 359 -14.68 11.32 0.03
CA ILE A 359 -13.48 11.07 0.84
C ILE A 359 -12.46 10.27 0.02
N MET A 360 -12.92 9.20 -0.65
CA MET A 360 -12.06 8.37 -1.51
C MET A 360 -11.46 9.18 -2.66
N ALA A 361 -12.31 9.91 -3.37
CA ALA A 361 -11.97 10.69 -4.57
C ALA A 361 -12.21 12.18 -4.28
N ALA A 362 -11.34 12.77 -3.47
CA ALA A 362 -11.46 14.16 -3.02
C ALA A 362 -11.71 15.12 -4.17
N PRO A 363 -12.74 16.01 -4.05
CA PRO A 363 -13.06 16.96 -5.09
C PRO A 363 -11.96 18.03 -5.27
N GLN A 364 -11.90 18.64 -6.46
CA GLN A 364 -10.83 19.60 -6.80
C GLN A 364 -10.71 20.75 -5.80
N GLU A 365 -11.82 21.23 -5.27
CA GLU A 365 -11.81 22.33 -4.27
C GLU A 365 -11.10 21.96 -2.96
N VAL A 366 -11.08 20.66 -2.61
CA VAL A 366 -10.32 20.14 -1.48
C VAL A 366 -8.85 20.02 -1.85
N LEU A 367 -8.56 19.50 -3.05
CA LEU A 367 -7.18 19.34 -3.55
C LEU A 367 -6.48 20.67 -3.78
N ASP A 368 -7.23 21.76 -4.08
CA ASP A 368 -6.67 23.11 -4.27
C ASP A 368 -5.97 23.67 -3.02
N ARG A 369 -6.26 23.12 -1.83
CA ARG A 369 -5.56 23.47 -0.58
C ARG A 369 -4.53 22.43 -0.14
N CYS A 370 -4.37 21.35 -0.90
CA CYS A 370 -3.42 20.29 -0.64
C CYS A 370 -2.18 20.43 -1.52
N GLU A 371 -1.05 19.89 -1.06
CA GLU A 371 0.20 19.89 -1.80
C GLU A 371 0.66 18.44 -2.05
N ALA A 372 1.11 18.12 -3.28
CA ALA A 372 1.87 16.90 -3.51
C ALA A 372 3.31 17.08 -3.03
N TYR A 373 3.94 16.01 -2.55
CA TYR A 373 5.36 16.04 -2.21
C TYR A 373 6.22 16.16 -3.46
N LEU A 374 7.20 17.08 -3.39
CA LEU A 374 8.25 17.22 -4.41
C LEU A 374 9.51 16.48 -3.96
N VAL A 375 10.42 16.28 -4.92
CA VAL A 375 11.77 15.77 -4.62
C VAL A 375 12.43 16.65 -3.57
N MET A 376 12.91 16.02 -2.52
CA MET A 376 13.67 16.70 -1.48
C MET A 376 15.17 16.62 -1.80
N PRO A 377 15.89 17.76 -1.81
CA PRO A 377 17.35 17.75 -1.93
C PRO A 377 18.05 16.84 -0.91
N GLN A 378 19.17 16.22 -1.30
CA GLN A 378 19.89 15.25 -0.46
C GLN A 378 20.22 15.77 0.94
N GLU A 379 20.59 17.04 1.04
CA GLU A 379 20.94 17.66 2.33
C GLU A 379 19.72 17.72 3.26
N LEU A 380 18.54 18.01 2.70
CA LEU A 380 17.28 18.04 3.48
C LEU A 380 16.80 16.63 3.84
N ARG A 381 16.97 15.64 2.97
CA ARG A 381 16.70 14.22 3.32
C ARG A 381 17.54 13.79 4.53
N THR A 382 18.81 14.16 4.54
CA THR A 382 19.71 13.91 5.69
C THR A 382 19.19 14.62 6.95
N LEU A 383 18.79 15.88 6.83
CA LEU A 383 18.21 16.63 7.95
C LEU A 383 16.95 15.98 8.52
N TYR A 384 16.01 15.56 7.65
CA TYR A 384 14.80 14.84 8.09
C TYR A 384 15.14 13.57 8.85
N ASN A 385 16.04 12.75 8.33
CA ASN A 385 16.47 11.51 8.98
C ASN A 385 17.18 11.75 10.32
N ASP A 386 18.00 12.78 10.42
CA ASP A 386 18.68 13.15 11.65
C ASP A 386 17.69 13.60 12.70
N LEU A 387 16.76 14.53 12.36
CA LEU A 387 15.71 15.01 13.24
C LEU A 387 14.74 13.90 13.68
N TRP A 388 14.39 12.99 12.75
CA TRP A 388 13.57 11.84 13.07
C TRP A 388 14.24 10.88 14.05
N THR A 389 15.53 10.63 13.85
CA THR A 389 16.33 9.80 14.75
C THR A 389 16.48 10.45 16.14
N GLU A 390 16.70 11.76 16.20
CA GLU A 390 16.80 12.51 17.46
C GLU A 390 15.48 12.46 18.25
N LEU A 391 14.34 12.49 17.56
CA LEU A 391 13.02 12.48 18.17
C LEU A 391 12.74 11.20 18.98
N PHE A 392 13.33 10.07 18.60
CA PHE A 392 13.11 8.75 19.21
C PHE A 392 14.37 8.13 19.86
N ALA A 393 15.43 8.93 20.12
CA ALA A 393 16.71 8.48 20.67
C ALA A 393 16.66 8.31 22.24
#